data_f060f544777e7a9ee4c9c83baf3da776
#
_entry.id   f060f544777e7a9ee4c9c83baf3da776
#
_cell.length_a   1.000
_cell.length_b   1.000
_cell.length_c   1.000
_cell.angle_alpha   90.00
_cell.angle_beta   90.00
_cell.angle_gamma   90.00
#
_symmetry.space_group_name_H-M   'P 1'
#
loop_
_entity.id
_entity.type
_entity.pdbx_description
1 polymer ?
#
loop_
_entity_poly.entity_id
_entity_poly.type
_entity_poly.pdbx_seq_one_letter_code
_entity_poly.pdbx_strand_id
1 'polypeptide(L)'
;FDLGLSEEDFRSELVMSWPKEPEDFKKITLDWHRLCDRISLTIIRAVAVSLGREADCLSDYFRPSNTSFVRLNFYPLCPNPASTNLDMPLEGHLGIHHHTDAGAVTVLLQDQVPGLQFKQDDQWRSVPADPGSLIINLGDLVQVWSNDSYRSPLHRVLANSEEERFSAAFFMNPVFTTDCEPLLGDKPRYRTLNWGEYRSKRAAGDFANLGE
;
A
#
# COMPACT_ATOMS: atom_id res chain seq x y z
N PHE A 1 10.43 6.96 5.70
CA PHE A 1 9.96 7.41 7.02
C PHE A 1 8.48 7.03 7.15
N ASP A 2 8.15 6.14 8.08
CA ASP A 2 6.81 5.60 8.30
C ASP A 2 6.15 6.29 9.50
N LEU A 3 4.93 6.77 9.32
CA LEU A 3 4.16 7.51 10.33
C LEU A 3 2.80 6.86 10.56
N GLY A 4 2.59 6.25 11.72
CA GLY A 4 1.29 5.80 12.22
C GLY A 4 0.62 6.84 13.11
N LEU A 5 -0.69 6.72 13.36
CA LEU A 5 -1.42 7.65 14.24
C LEU A 5 -1.63 7.11 15.65
N SER A 6 -1.53 5.80 15.90
CA SER A 6 -1.79 5.23 17.22
C SER A 6 -0.52 5.18 18.05
N GLU A 7 -0.59 5.67 19.30
CA GLU A 7 0.48 5.51 20.28
C GLU A 7 0.64 4.05 20.73
N GLU A 8 -0.36 3.21 20.46
CA GLU A 8 -0.38 1.76 20.73
C GLU A 8 0.00 0.91 19.52
N ASP A 9 0.62 1.50 18.50
CA ASP A 9 1.08 0.71 17.37
C ASP A 9 2.05 -0.37 17.89
N PHE A 10 1.83 -1.62 17.46
CA PHE A 10 2.53 -2.82 17.97
C PHE A 10 4.07 -2.75 17.86
N ARG A 11 4.60 -1.72 17.25
CA ARG A 11 5.99 -1.31 17.30
C ARG A 11 6.23 -0.37 18.49
N SER A 12 6.05 -0.88 19.69
CA SER A 12 6.36 -0.15 20.95
C SER A 12 7.78 0.42 21.00
N GLU A 13 8.64 0.11 20.04
CA GLU A 13 10.00 0.63 19.91
C GLU A 13 10.11 1.85 18.98
N LEU A 14 9.08 2.16 18.18
CA LEU A 14 9.07 3.34 17.33
C LEU A 14 8.44 4.53 18.08
N VAL A 15 9.22 5.15 18.94
CA VAL A 15 8.92 6.49 19.43
C VAL A 15 8.85 7.41 18.21
N MET A 16 7.67 7.91 17.89
CA MET A 16 7.46 8.85 16.78
C MET A 16 8.23 10.15 17.08
N SER A 17 9.39 10.29 16.48
CA SER A 17 10.18 11.50 16.56
C SER A 17 9.88 12.38 15.35
N TRP A 18 9.13 13.46 15.56
CA TRP A 18 8.86 14.44 14.53
C TRP A 18 10.08 15.34 14.31
N PRO A 19 10.46 15.65 13.06
CA PRO A 19 11.47 16.66 12.79
C PRO A 19 11.01 18.01 13.32
N LYS A 20 11.95 18.81 13.82
CA LYS A 20 11.64 20.15 14.33
C LYS A 20 11.34 21.14 13.22
N GLU A 21 11.90 20.94 12.06
CA GLU A 21 11.74 21.78 10.88
C GLU A 21 11.47 20.92 9.64
N PRO A 22 10.64 21.42 8.70
CA PRO A 22 9.83 22.64 8.82
C PRO A 22 8.73 22.50 9.88
N GLU A 23 8.35 23.63 10.53
CA GLU A 23 7.38 23.65 11.63
C GLU A 23 6.03 23.02 11.25
N ASP A 24 5.60 23.22 10.01
CA ASP A 24 4.32 22.70 9.49
C ASP A 24 4.36 21.21 9.11
N PHE A 25 5.52 20.56 9.10
CA PHE A 25 5.68 19.20 8.62
C PHE A 25 4.72 18.23 9.31
N LYS A 26 4.67 18.26 10.64
CA LYS A 26 3.76 17.41 11.43
C LYS A 26 2.30 17.64 11.04
N LYS A 27 1.89 18.92 10.99
CA LYS A 27 0.50 19.28 10.67
C LYS A 27 0.12 18.78 9.28
N ILE A 28 0.93 19.10 8.27
CA ILE A 28 0.68 18.71 6.87
C ILE A 28 0.59 17.19 6.74
N THR A 29 1.50 16.46 7.38
CA THR A 29 1.51 14.99 7.32
C THR A 29 0.29 14.37 7.99
N LEU A 30 -0.15 14.91 9.13
CA LEU A 30 -1.35 14.44 9.81
C LEU A 30 -2.63 14.78 9.01
N ASP A 31 -2.69 15.94 8.38
CA ASP A 31 -3.82 16.31 7.52
C ASP A 31 -3.88 15.42 6.27
N TRP A 32 -2.72 15.10 5.69
CA TRP A 32 -2.59 14.13 4.61
C TRP A 32 -3.07 12.75 5.03
N HIS A 33 -2.62 12.25 6.17
CA HIS A 33 -3.07 10.96 6.70
C HIS A 33 -4.60 10.92 6.84
N ARG A 34 -5.22 11.93 7.45
CA ARG A 34 -6.68 12.00 7.62
C ARG A 34 -7.44 12.05 6.30
N LEU A 35 -6.89 12.75 5.31
CA LEU A 35 -7.49 12.80 3.96
C LEU A 35 -7.45 11.42 3.31
N CYS A 36 -6.31 10.75 3.33
CA CYS A 36 -6.13 9.41 2.75
C CYS A 36 -7.00 8.37 3.45
N ASP A 37 -7.14 8.44 4.79
CA ASP A 37 -8.01 7.56 5.55
C ASP A 37 -9.47 7.67 5.07
N ARG A 38 -9.98 8.90 4.90
CA ARG A 38 -11.34 9.12 4.38
C ARG A 38 -11.52 8.61 2.95
N ILE A 39 -10.54 8.84 2.08
CA ILE A 39 -10.55 8.33 0.70
C ILE A 39 -10.60 6.81 0.73
N SER A 40 -9.73 6.18 1.50
CA SER A 40 -9.61 4.73 1.59
C SER A 40 -10.89 4.08 2.15
N LEU A 41 -11.50 4.66 3.19
CA LEU A 41 -12.80 4.18 3.70
C LEU A 41 -13.89 4.26 2.62
N THR A 42 -13.90 5.33 1.81
CA THR A 42 -14.85 5.44 0.70
C THR A 42 -14.64 4.34 -0.34
N ILE A 43 -13.38 4.02 -0.66
CA ILE A 43 -13.02 2.92 -1.58
C ILE A 43 -13.45 1.57 -1.01
N ILE A 44 -13.20 1.31 0.27
CA ILE A 44 -13.60 0.04 0.93
C ILE A 44 -15.13 -0.12 0.91
N ARG A 45 -15.89 0.94 1.17
CA ARG A 45 -17.35 0.92 1.06
C ARG A 45 -17.82 0.62 -0.37
N ALA A 46 -17.19 1.23 -1.37
CA ALA A 46 -17.47 0.95 -2.78
C ALA A 46 -17.14 -0.51 -3.15
N VAL A 47 -16.01 -1.05 -2.66
CA VAL A 47 -15.65 -2.46 -2.81
C VAL A 47 -16.71 -3.36 -2.18
N ALA A 48 -17.15 -3.11 -0.95
CA ALA A 48 -18.20 -3.89 -0.29
C ALA A 48 -19.48 -3.94 -1.12
N VAL A 49 -19.95 -2.79 -1.59
CA VAL A 49 -21.15 -2.68 -2.44
C VAL A 49 -20.98 -3.44 -3.75
N SER A 50 -19.82 -3.33 -4.41
CA SER A 50 -19.54 -4.04 -5.67
C SER A 50 -19.52 -5.56 -5.50
N LEU A 51 -19.25 -6.04 -4.28
CA LEU A 51 -19.31 -7.44 -3.90
C LEU A 51 -20.73 -7.87 -3.42
N GLY A 52 -21.74 -6.99 -3.56
CA GLY A 52 -23.11 -7.26 -3.13
C GLY A 52 -23.29 -7.30 -1.61
N ARG A 53 -22.43 -6.62 -0.87
CA ARG A 53 -22.48 -6.50 0.59
C ARG A 53 -22.93 -5.12 1.03
N GLU A 54 -23.36 -5.01 2.28
CA GLU A 54 -23.63 -3.72 2.90
C GLU A 54 -22.38 -2.84 2.91
N ALA A 55 -22.53 -1.56 2.61
CA ALA A 55 -21.40 -0.64 2.44
C ALA A 55 -20.44 -0.61 3.64
N ASP A 56 -20.97 -0.72 4.84
CA ASP A 56 -20.19 -0.61 6.09
C ASP A 56 -19.75 -1.96 6.69
N CYS A 57 -19.96 -3.09 5.97
CA CYS A 57 -19.64 -4.43 6.50
C CYS A 57 -18.17 -4.63 6.87
N LEU A 58 -17.26 -3.84 6.32
CA LEU A 58 -15.82 -3.87 6.63
C LEU A 58 -15.37 -2.71 7.52
N SER A 59 -16.26 -1.77 7.87
CA SER A 59 -15.88 -0.54 8.56
C SER A 59 -15.30 -0.78 9.96
N ASP A 60 -15.81 -1.78 10.67
CA ASP A 60 -15.34 -2.13 12.00
C ASP A 60 -13.91 -2.69 12.03
N TYR A 61 -13.45 -3.22 10.90
CA TYR A 61 -12.06 -3.70 10.78
C TYR A 61 -11.03 -2.56 10.91
N PHE A 62 -11.46 -1.32 10.66
CA PHE A 62 -10.60 -0.14 10.66
C PHE A 62 -10.82 0.79 11.85
N ARG A 63 -11.61 0.39 12.86
CA ARG A 63 -11.95 1.22 14.03
C ARG A 63 -11.89 0.42 15.31
N PRO A 64 -11.57 1.07 16.45
CA PRO A 64 -11.16 2.48 16.61
C PRO A 64 -9.68 2.71 16.28
N SER A 65 -8.82 1.70 16.36
CA SER A 65 -7.34 1.80 16.29
C SER A 65 -6.82 0.94 15.15
N ASN A 66 -6.87 1.45 13.91
CA ASN A 66 -6.28 0.76 12.78
C ASN A 66 -4.75 0.93 12.75
N THR A 67 -4.07 0.08 11.97
CA THR A 67 -2.61 0.09 11.83
C THR A 67 -2.14 0.77 10.54
N SER A 68 -2.94 1.72 10.03
CA SER A 68 -2.62 2.51 8.85
C SER A 68 -1.47 3.47 9.10
N PHE A 69 -0.67 3.73 8.06
CA PHE A 69 0.47 4.63 8.17
C PHE A 69 0.80 5.33 6.85
N VAL A 70 1.54 6.42 6.94
CA VAL A 70 2.12 7.12 5.80
C VAL A 70 3.60 6.76 5.69
N ARG A 71 4.06 6.47 4.48
CA ARG A 71 5.47 6.30 4.15
C ARG A 71 5.90 7.40 3.19
N LEU A 72 6.89 8.18 3.59
CA LEU A 72 7.54 9.16 2.72
C LEU A 72 8.78 8.53 2.10
N ASN A 73 8.83 8.48 0.78
CA ASN A 73 9.92 7.89 0.03
C ASN A 73 10.72 8.98 -0.69
N PHE A 74 12.03 8.86 -0.58
CA PHE A 74 13.01 9.60 -1.37
C PHE A 74 13.82 8.60 -2.19
N TYR A 75 13.89 8.84 -3.48
CA TYR A 75 14.66 8.06 -4.43
C TYR A 75 15.78 8.95 -4.99
N PRO A 76 17.03 8.77 -4.51
CA PRO A 76 18.17 9.54 -4.99
C PRO A 76 18.53 9.15 -6.42
N LEU A 77 19.36 9.96 -7.06
CA LEU A 77 19.97 9.63 -8.35
C LEU A 77 20.68 8.29 -8.27
N CYS A 78 20.43 7.43 -9.23
CA CYS A 78 21.03 6.11 -9.32
C CYS A 78 21.97 6.05 -10.54
N PRO A 79 23.27 5.81 -10.36
CA PRO A 79 24.22 5.78 -11.48
C PRO A 79 24.03 4.56 -12.40
N ASN A 80 23.36 3.52 -11.94
CA ASN A 80 23.10 2.30 -12.71
C ASN A 80 21.63 1.85 -12.52
N PRO A 81 20.63 2.59 -13.05
CA PRO A 81 19.24 2.19 -12.96
C PRO A 81 18.98 0.96 -13.83
N ALA A 82 18.02 0.13 -13.39
CA ALA A 82 17.56 -0.98 -14.21
C ALA A 82 16.96 -0.49 -15.54
N SER A 83 17.22 -1.23 -16.61
CA SER A 83 16.66 -0.93 -17.92
C SER A 83 15.14 -0.88 -17.89
N THR A 84 14.58 0.11 -18.57
CA THR A 84 13.14 0.20 -18.83
C THR A 84 12.70 -0.72 -19.96
N ASN A 85 13.67 -1.25 -20.74
CA ASN A 85 13.39 -2.19 -21.82
C ASN A 85 12.99 -3.55 -21.24
N LEU A 86 11.75 -3.92 -21.46
CA LEU A 86 11.11 -5.12 -20.90
C LEU A 86 11.64 -6.44 -21.50
N ASP A 87 12.29 -6.36 -22.66
CA ASP A 87 12.87 -7.50 -23.38
C ASP A 87 14.29 -7.85 -22.90
N MET A 88 14.86 -7.01 -22.03
CA MET A 88 16.20 -7.22 -21.47
C MET A 88 16.14 -7.82 -20.06
N PRO A 89 17.11 -8.64 -19.67
CA PRO A 89 17.27 -9.01 -18.27
C PRO A 89 17.27 -7.78 -17.37
N LEU A 90 16.68 -7.90 -16.16
CA LEU A 90 16.64 -6.82 -15.20
C LEU A 90 18.04 -6.62 -14.59
N GLU A 91 18.91 -5.95 -15.32
CA GLU A 91 20.23 -5.53 -14.87
C GLU A 91 20.15 -4.12 -14.30
N GLY A 92 20.87 -3.84 -13.20
CA GLY A 92 20.84 -2.55 -12.53
C GLY A 92 19.90 -2.49 -11.32
N HIS A 93 19.69 -1.27 -10.80
CA HIS A 93 18.96 -1.04 -9.56
C HIS A 93 17.52 -0.58 -9.81
N LEU A 94 16.61 -1.07 -8.96
CA LEU A 94 15.26 -0.55 -8.82
C LEU A 94 15.18 0.41 -7.64
N GLY A 95 14.26 1.36 -7.68
CA GLY A 95 13.91 2.18 -6.54
C GLY A 95 13.20 1.36 -5.46
N ILE A 96 12.20 0.54 -5.88
CA ILE A 96 11.56 -0.48 -5.05
C ILE A 96 11.37 -1.73 -5.89
N HIS A 97 11.75 -2.89 -5.33
CA HIS A 97 11.53 -4.19 -5.98
C HIS A 97 10.05 -4.49 -6.14
N HIS A 98 9.74 -5.41 -7.08
CA HIS A 98 8.36 -5.83 -7.32
C HIS A 98 7.76 -6.49 -6.07
N HIS A 99 6.55 -6.07 -5.73
CA HIS A 99 5.79 -6.54 -4.58
C HIS A 99 4.30 -6.25 -4.77
N THR A 100 3.47 -6.82 -3.91
CA THR A 100 2.09 -6.43 -3.66
C THR A 100 2.00 -5.73 -2.33
N ASP A 101 0.98 -4.89 -2.12
CA ASP A 101 0.73 -4.26 -0.83
C ASP A 101 -0.06 -5.19 0.07
N ALA A 102 0.44 -5.43 1.28
CA ALA A 102 -0.17 -6.36 2.22
C ALA A 102 -1.53 -5.88 2.78
N GLY A 103 -1.76 -4.56 2.84
CA GLY A 103 -2.95 -3.95 3.43
C GLY A 103 -4.20 -4.02 2.57
N ALA A 104 -5.14 -3.13 2.84
CA ALA A 104 -6.40 -3.06 2.11
C ALA A 104 -6.36 -2.10 0.91
N VAL A 105 -5.96 -0.85 1.15
CA VAL A 105 -5.91 0.20 0.12
C VAL A 105 -4.63 1.00 0.27
N THR A 106 -3.98 1.28 -0.84
CA THR A 106 -2.88 2.24 -0.91
C THR A 106 -3.33 3.49 -1.64
N VAL A 107 -3.08 4.66 -1.05
CA VAL A 107 -3.27 5.97 -1.68
C VAL A 107 -1.90 6.60 -1.84
N LEU A 108 -1.46 6.76 -3.07
CA LEU A 108 -0.14 7.27 -3.41
C LEU A 108 -0.22 8.66 -4.04
N LEU A 109 0.47 9.60 -3.44
CA LEU A 109 0.88 10.86 -4.08
C LEU A 109 2.30 10.70 -4.57
N GLN A 110 2.54 11.03 -5.83
CA GLN A 110 3.89 11.09 -6.42
C GLN A 110 4.16 12.48 -6.98
N ASP A 111 5.44 12.82 -7.10
CA ASP A 111 5.88 13.99 -7.82
C ASP A 111 5.74 13.80 -9.35
N GLN A 112 6.33 14.70 -10.14
CA GLN A 112 6.24 14.65 -11.60
C GLN A 112 7.27 13.69 -12.24
N VAL A 113 8.16 13.08 -11.44
CA VAL A 113 9.17 12.17 -11.96
C VAL A 113 8.56 10.77 -12.11
N PRO A 114 8.52 10.20 -13.33
CA PRO A 114 7.97 8.87 -13.55
C PRO A 114 8.84 7.78 -12.88
N GLY A 115 8.26 6.61 -12.67
CA GLY A 115 9.00 5.47 -12.11
C GLY A 115 8.13 4.33 -11.65
N LEU A 116 6.88 4.61 -11.27
CA LEU A 116 5.94 3.57 -10.87
C LEU A 116 5.52 2.71 -12.07
N GLN A 117 5.61 1.40 -11.90
CA GLN A 117 5.12 0.42 -12.87
C GLN A 117 4.27 -0.65 -12.17
N PHE A 118 3.26 -1.15 -12.84
CA PHE A 118 2.48 -2.30 -12.41
C PHE A 118 2.46 -3.39 -13.47
N LYS A 119 2.26 -4.64 -13.06
CA LYS A 119 2.21 -5.79 -13.95
C LYS A 119 0.77 -6.09 -14.34
N GLN A 120 0.48 -6.11 -15.64
CA GLN A 120 -0.80 -6.50 -16.22
C GLN A 120 -0.55 -7.42 -17.41
N ASP A 121 -1.26 -8.57 -17.46
CA ASP A 121 -1.13 -9.55 -18.55
C ASP A 121 0.35 -9.91 -18.84
N ASP A 122 1.10 -10.17 -17.77
CA ASP A 122 2.54 -10.46 -17.78
C ASP A 122 3.45 -9.33 -18.30
N GLN A 123 2.90 -8.16 -18.60
CA GLN A 123 3.64 -7.00 -19.05
C GLN A 123 3.72 -5.92 -17.96
N TRP A 124 4.86 -5.27 -17.83
CA TRP A 124 5.02 -4.07 -17.01
C TRP A 124 4.45 -2.85 -17.74
N ARG A 125 3.62 -2.08 -17.06
CA ARG A 125 3.04 -0.85 -17.59
C ARG A 125 3.41 0.31 -16.68
N SER A 126 3.84 1.41 -17.25
CA SER A 126 4.16 2.64 -16.52
C SER A 126 2.87 3.36 -16.11
N VAL A 127 2.86 3.87 -14.89
CA VAL A 127 1.83 4.77 -14.39
C VAL A 127 2.29 6.21 -14.67
N PRO A 128 1.50 7.02 -15.39
CA PRO A 128 1.83 8.42 -15.59
C PRO A 128 1.97 9.19 -14.27
N ALA A 129 2.89 10.14 -14.25
CA ALA A 129 3.07 11.05 -13.12
C ALA A 129 2.29 12.35 -13.37
N ASP A 130 0.95 12.25 -13.32
CA ASP A 130 0.05 13.38 -13.61
C ASP A 130 -0.09 14.27 -12.38
N PRO A 131 0.26 15.57 -12.48
CA PRO A 131 0.09 16.52 -11.38
C PRO A 131 -1.36 16.61 -10.89
N GLY A 132 -1.54 16.61 -9.57
CA GLY A 132 -2.88 16.71 -8.95
C GLY A 132 -3.70 15.44 -8.97
N SER A 133 -3.15 14.32 -9.45
CA SER A 133 -3.76 13.00 -9.36
C SER A 133 -3.25 12.21 -8.16
N LEU A 134 -4.07 11.26 -7.69
CA LEU A 134 -3.69 10.24 -6.72
C LEU A 134 -3.78 8.88 -7.39
N ILE A 135 -2.80 8.04 -7.13
CA ILE A 135 -2.84 6.64 -7.56
C ILE A 135 -3.44 5.81 -6.43
N ILE A 136 -4.41 4.98 -6.76
CA ILE A 136 -5.04 4.09 -5.79
C ILE A 136 -4.89 2.65 -6.27
N ASN A 137 -4.41 1.77 -5.39
CA ASN A 137 -4.41 0.34 -5.63
C ASN A 137 -5.01 -0.43 -4.44
N LEU A 138 -5.63 -1.54 -4.75
CA LEU A 138 -6.15 -2.48 -3.76
C LEU A 138 -5.05 -3.43 -3.35
N GLY A 139 -4.96 -3.72 -2.05
CA GLY A 139 -3.95 -4.62 -1.51
C GLY A 139 -4.46 -6.05 -1.31
N ASP A 140 -3.61 -6.87 -0.72
CA ASP A 140 -3.81 -8.31 -0.54
C ASP A 140 -5.08 -8.63 0.27
N LEU A 141 -5.44 -7.81 1.26
CA LEU A 141 -6.67 -8.04 2.04
C LEU A 141 -7.93 -7.91 1.21
N VAL A 142 -7.98 -6.96 0.26
CA VAL A 142 -9.14 -6.86 -0.64
C VAL A 142 -9.19 -8.06 -1.58
N GLN A 143 -8.05 -8.59 -2.00
CA GLN A 143 -8.00 -9.83 -2.78
C GLN A 143 -8.60 -11.00 -1.98
N VAL A 144 -8.25 -11.14 -0.70
CA VAL A 144 -8.82 -12.16 0.19
C VAL A 144 -10.33 -11.95 0.35
N TRP A 145 -10.77 -10.75 0.77
CA TRP A 145 -12.19 -10.46 0.98
C TRP A 145 -13.05 -10.69 -0.27
N SER A 146 -12.53 -10.34 -1.43
CA SER A 146 -13.23 -10.50 -2.71
C SER A 146 -13.11 -11.90 -3.32
N ASN A 147 -12.41 -12.82 -2.66
CA ASN A 147 -12.14 -14.18 -3.15
C ASN A 147 -11.61 -14.15 -4.60
N ASP A 148 -10.60 -13.30 -4.88
CA ASP A 148 -9.96 -13.03 -6.19
C ASP A 148 -10.80 -12.27 -7.22
N SER A 149 -11.98 -11.74 -6.86
CA SER A 149 -12.69 -10.84 -7.78
C SER A 149 -11.93 -9.54 -8.04
N TYR A 150 -11.16 -9.10 -7.04
CA TYR A 150 -10.14 -8.06 -7.15
C TYR A 150 -8.79 -8.66 -6.83
N ARG A 151 -7.75 -8.28 -7.57
CA ARG A 151 -6.39 -8.75 -7.32
C ARG A 151 -5.48 -7.60 -6.93
N SER A 152 -4.62 -7.86 -5.97
CA SER A 152 -3.54 -6.94 -5.60
C SER A 152 -2.53 -6.87 -6.75
N PRO A 153 -2.28 -5.69 -7.34
CA PRO A 153 -1.37 -5.58 -8.48
C PRO A 153 0.08 -5.72 -8.04
N LEU A 154 0.83 -6.58 -8.72
CA LEU A 154 2.28 -6.60 -8.59
C LEU A 154 2.82 -5.30 -9.18
N HIS A 155 3.61 -4.55 -8.41
CA HIS A 155 4.15 -3.26 -8.84
C HIS A 155 5.59 -3.07 -8.37
N ARG A 156 6.28 -2.11 -8.99
CA ARG A 156 7.67 -1.76 -8.70
C ARG A 156 7.92 -0.29 -8.99
N VAL A 157 9.04 0.24 -8.50
CA VAL A 157 9.50 1.59 -8.83
C VAL A 157 10.87 1.50 -9.49
N LEU A 158 11.03 2.10 -10.65
CA LEU A 158 12.30 2.23 -11.35
C LEU A 158 13.16 3.26 -10.62
N ALA A 159 14.45 3.00 -10.54
CA ALA A 159 15.43 4.03 -10.21
C ALA A 159 15.66 4.95 -11.42
N ASN A 160 16.22 6.13 -11.19
CA ASN A 160 16.44 7.15 -12.20
C ASN A 160 17.84 7.74 -12.04
N SER A 161 18.51 8.02 -13.14
CA SER A 161 19.85 8.62 -13.17
C SER A 161 19.84 10.14 -13.39
N GLU A 162 18.70 10.72 -13.75
CA GLU A 162 18.58 12.11 -14.19
C GLU A 162 17.95 13.01 -13.14
N GLU A 163 16.93 12.53 -12.43
CA GLU A 163 16.16 13.32 -11.47
C GLU A 163 15.91 12.53 -10.18
N GLU A 164 15.95 13.21 -9.06
CA GLU A 164 15.48 12.69 -7.76
C GLU A 164 13.96 12.59 -7.76
N ARG A 165 13.42 11.57 -7.12
CA ARG A 165 11.97 11.32 -7.05
C ARG A 165 11.49 11.27 -5.60
N PHE A 166 10.30 11.82 -5.37
CA PHE A 166 9.62 11.77 -4.07
C PHE A 166 8.24 11.14 -4.21
N SER A 167 7.80 10.46 -3.18
CA SER A 167 6.41 10.00 -3.08
C SER A 167 5.96 9.88 -1.63
N ALA A 168 4.64 10.02 -1.42
CA ALA A 168 3.98 9.83 -0.14
C ALA A 168 2.89 8.77 -0.29
N ALA A 169 3.12 7.59 0.25
CA ALA A 169 2.19 6.47 0.22
C ALA A 169 1.47 6.35 1.56
N PHE A 170 0.15 6.32 1.54
CA PHE A 170 -0.68 5.95 2.67
C PHE A 170 -1.15 4.51 2.50
N PHE A 171 -0.95 3.68 3.52
CA PHE A 171 -1.37 2.29 3.54
C PHE A 171 -2.50 2.12 4.55
N MET A 172 -3.71 1.83 4.05
CA MET A 172 -4.84 1.51 4.89
C MET A 172 -4.77 0.08 5.37
N ASN A 173 -4.66 -0.09 6.67
CA ASN A 173 -4.53 -1.39 7.31
C ASN A 173 -5.60 -1.52 8.42
N PRO A 174 -6.15 -2.73 8.65
CA PRO A 174 -7.11 -2.93 9.73
C PRO A 174 -6.46 -2.88 11.12
N VAL A 175 -7.29 -3.04 12.13
CA VAL A 175 -6.86 -3.28 13.51
C VAL A 175 -6.01 -4.54 13.56
N PHE A 176 -4.96 -4.53 14.37
CA PHE A 176 -3.95 -5.61 14.41
C PHE A 176 -4.52 -7.00 14.65
N THR A 177 -5.58 -7.09 15.45
CA THR A 177 -6.24 -8.36 15.82
C THR A 177 -7.31 -8.81 14.84
N THR A 178 -7.48 -8.11 13.71
CA THR A 178 -8.54 -8.42 12.73
C THR A 178 -8.28 -9.76 12.04
N ASP A 179 -9.31 -10.59 12.02
CA ASP A 179 -9.37 -11.78 11.20
C ASP A 179 -10.07 -11.45 9.87
N CYS A 180 -9.36 -11.68 8.78
CA CYS A 180 -9.83 -11.42 7.42
C CYS A 180 -10.20 -12.73 6.74
N GLU A 181 -11.41 -12.81 6.21
CA GLU A 181 -11.93 -13.99 5.52
C GLU A 181 -12.65 -13.60 4.23
N PRO A 182 -12.74 -14.49 3.24
CA PRO A 182 -13.51 -14.22 2.03
C PRO A 182 -14.97 -13.89 2.34
N LEU A 183 -15.46 -12.77 1.78
CA LEU A 183 -16.85 -12.34 1.91
C LEU A 183 -17.78 -13.02 0.90
N LEU A 184 -17.23 -13.63 -0.13
CA LEU A 184 -17.94 -14.20 -1.25
C LEU A 184 -17.62 -15.69 -1.45
N GLY A 185 -18.64 -16.41 -1.89
CA GLY A 185 -18.52 -17.76 -2.45
C GLY A 185 -18.75 -18.88 -1.45
N ASP A 186 -19.39 -19.95 -1.94
CA ASP A 186 -19.58 -21.20 -1.19
C ASP A 186 -18.28 -22.01 -1.07
N LYS A 187 -17.24 -21.59 -1.81
CA LYS A 187 -15.90 -22.22 -1.80
C LYS A 187 -14.84 -21.13 -1.66
N PRO A 188 -14.49 -20.76 -0.44
CA PRO A 188 -13.44 -19.79 -0.20
C PRO A 188 -12.09 -20.33 -0.70
N ARG A 189 -11.35 -19.49 -1.43
CA ARG A 189 -9.98 -19.78 -1.89
C ARG A 189 -8.94 -19.61 -0.79
N TYR A 190 -9.27 -18.75 0.19
CA TYR A 190 -8.40 -18.38 1.28
C TYR A 190 -8.94 -18.89 2.60
N ARG A 191 -8.05 -19.26 3.50
CA ARG A 191 -8.36 -19.46 4.91
C ARG A 191 -8.49 -18.09 5.60
N THR A 192 -9.09 -18.09 6.78
CA THR A 192 -9.04 -16.90 7.64
C THR A 192 -7.60 -16.47 7.87
N LEU A 193 -7.30 -15.22 7.59
CA LEU A 193 -5.99 -14.61 7.69
C LEU A 193 -6.03 -13.60 8.83
N ASN A 194 -5.28 -13.84 9.92
CA ASN A 194 -5.10 -12.83 10.96
C ASN A 194 -4.13 -11.75 10.47
N TRP A 195 -4.59 -10.49 10.51
CA TRP A 195 -3.82 -9.37 9.98
C TRP A 195 -2.46 -9.21 10.66
N GLY A 196 -2.42 -9.28 11.99
CA GLY A 196 -1.19 -9.10 12.75
C GLY A 196 -0.14 -10.15 12.43
N GLU A 197 -0.55 -11.42 12.32
CA GLU A 197 0.35 -12.51 11.92
C GLU A 197 0.84 -12.33 10.48
N TYR A 198 -0.06 -12.00 9.57
CA TYR A 198 0.27 -11.79 8.16
C TYR A 198 1.27 -10.65 7.99
N ARG A 199 0.99 -9.49 8.60
CA ARG A 199 1.88 -8.33 8.58
C ARG A 199 3.26 -8.66 9.13
N SER A 200 3.33 -9.41 10.24
CA SER A 200 4.60 -9.83 10.85
C SER A 200 5.41 -10.73 9.95
N LYS A 201 4.78 -11.70 9.30
CA LYS A 201 5.43 -12.58 8.32
C LYS A 201 5.96 -11.78 7.12
N ARG A 202 5.14 -10.89 6.56
CA ARG A 202 5.55 -10.01 5.45
C ARG A 202 6.74 -9.13 5.82
N ALA A 203 6.76 -8.59 7.03
CA ALA A 203 7.88 -7.79 7.53
C ALA A 203 9.17 -8.61 7.73
N ALA A 204 9.04 -9.90 8.02
CA ALA A 204 10.16 -10.84 8.13
C ALA A 204 10.65 -11.36 6.76
N GLY A 205 10.04 -10.92 5.64
CA GLY A 205 10.40 -11.36 4.29
C GLY A 205 9.74 -12.67 3.86
N ASP A 206 8.77 -13.18 4.62
CA ASP A 206 7.93 -14.30 4.20
C ASP A 206 6.80 -13.77 3.31
N PHE A 207 6.98 -13.92 2.01
CA PHE A 207 6.02 -13.52 0.97
C PHE A 207 5.18 -14.70 0.46
N ALA A 208 5.36 -15.88 1.03
CA ALA A 208 4.60 -17.06 0.65
C ALA A 208 3.20 -16.99 1.30
N ASN A 209 2.20 -17.13 0.45
CA ASN A 209 0.83 -17.50 0.76
C ASN A 209 -0.05 -16.53 1.53
N LEU A 210 -0.99 -15.97 0.79
CA LEU A 210 -2.23 -15.35 1.30
C LEU A 210 -3.15 -16.35 2.02
N GLY A 211 -2.68 -17.55 2.37
CA GLY A 211 -3.50 -18.59 3.00
C GLY A 211 -4.29 -19.46 2.01
N GLU A 212 -3.75 -19.65 0.80
CA GLU A 212 -4.26 -20.58 -0.21
C GLU A 212 -4.25 -22.04 0.28
#